data_06e0ef5c9f60a8e1c1eccb6512f32ac8
#
_entry.id   06e0ef5c9f60a8e1c1eccb6512f32ac8
#
_cell.length_a   1.000
_cell.length_b   1.000
_cell.length_c   1.000
_cell.angle_alpha   90.00
_cell.angle_beta   90.00
_cell.angle_gamma   90.00
#
_symmetry.space_group_name_H-M   'P 1'
#
loop_
_entity.id
_entity.type
_entity.pdbx_description
1 polymer ?
#
loop_
_entity_poly.entity_id
_entity_poly.type
_entity_poly.pdbx_seq_one_letter_code
_entity_poly.pdbx_strand_id
1 'polypeptide(L)'
;MTGLMAPPIEIENIGGGLADEVHERSGASPMRCYQCAKCSSGCPVADGADRKPHELVRMVQTDQRQAVLTSRFIWACTSCHTCTTRCPQQVDIAGMIDALREMSRRAAAAAPATAVPVFNEIFLDAVRERGRIFELGLMLGFKLRTRRLFEDVDKAPMMLLKGKLPLSSPRVAGKDERDALFGRAAATTLEAGAATTLARPAATTPAPPAATTPAPPADGGSK
;
A
#
# COMPACT_ATOMS: atom_id res chain seq x y z
N MET A 1 -30.54 2.35 -1.64
CA MET A 1 -29.19 2.13 -2.16
C MET A 1 -28.69 3.46 -2.71
N THR A 2 -28.22 4.32 -1.84
CA THR A 2 -27.61 5.62 -2.23
C THR A 2 -26.17 5.30 -2.65
N GLY A 3 -25.97 5.20 -3.98
CA GLY A 3 -24.64 5.10 -4.57
C GLY A 3 -23.80 6.29 -4.14
N LEU A 4 -22.75 6.04 -3.35
CA LEU A 4 -21.73 7.03 -3.05
C LEU A 4 -21.00 7.32 -4.39
N MET A 5 -21.50 8.29 -5.14
CA MET A 5 -20.72 8.82 -6.26
C MET A 5 -19.48 9.48 -5.66
N ALA A 6 -18.31 8.97 -6.03
CA ALA A 6 -17.06 9.65 -5.70
C ALA A 6 -17.11 11.08 -6.26
N PRO A 7 -16.63 12.08 -5.52
CA PRO A 7 -16.59 13.45 -6.03
C PRO A 7 -15.81 13.51 -7.34
N PRO A 8 -16.18 14.42 -8.26
CA PRO A 8 -15.45 14.59 -9.52
C PRO A 8 -13.96 14.86 -9.25
N ILE A 9 -13.11 14.38 -10.15
CA ILE A 9 -11.69 14.68 -10.12
C ILE A 9 -11.52 16.12 -10.64
N GLU A 10 -11.20 17.03 -9.75
CA GLU A 10 -10.86 18.40 -10.13
C GLU A 10 -9.42 18.43 -10.65
N ILE A 11 -9.24 18.89 -11.87
CA ILE A 11 -7.93 19.01 -12.53
C ILE A 11 -7.46 20.45 -12.35
N GLU A 12 -6.71 20.70 -11.28
CA GLU A 12 -6.17 22.02 -10.99
C GLU A 12 -4.88 22.31 -11.78
N ASN A 13 -4.07 21.28 -12.05
CA ASN A 13 -2.82 21.40 -12.81
C ASN A 13 -2.61 20.18 -13.70
N ILE A 14 -2.39 20.41 -14.97
CA ILE A 14 -1.95 19.40 -15.94
C ILE A 14 -0.45 19.63 -16.16
N GLY A 15 0.38 18.85 -15.49
CA GLY A 15 1.82 18.85 -15.77
C GLY A 15 2.69 18.67 -14.53
N GLY A 16 3.16 17.50 -14.34
CA GLY A 16 4.55 17.20 -14.16
C GLY A 16 5.18 17.15 -12.81
N GLY A 17 4.58 17.24 -11.70
CA GLY A 17 5.35 17.10 -10.44
C GLY A 17 5.18 15.74 -9.77
N LEU A 18 3.95 15.25 -9.63
CA LEU A 18 3.66 14.05 -8.86
C LEU A 18 4.04 12.75 -9.59
N ALA A 19 3.81 12.69 -10.90
CA ALA A 19 4.14 11.49 -11.69
C ALA A 19 5.65 11.26 -11.75
N ASP A 20 6.42 12.33 -11.88
CA ASP A 20 7.88 12.27 -11.91
C ASP A 20 8.43 11.90 -10.52
N GLU A 21 7.93 12.51 -9.46
CA GLU A 21 8.33 12.16 -8.09
C GLU A 21 8.00 10.70 -7.74
N VAL A 22 6.83 10.21 -8.16
CA VAL A 22 6.47 8.80 -8.01
C VAL A 22 7.40 7.89 -8.82
N HIS A 23 7.74 8.28 -10.04
CA HIS A 23 8.68 7.54 -10.87
C HIS A 23 10.06 7.45 -10.19
N GLU A 24 10.59 8.55 -9.72
CA GLU A 24 11.87 8.61 -9.02
C GLU A 24 11.91 7.71 -7.78
N ARG A 25 10.84 7.69 -6.99
CA ARG A 25 10.77 6.92 -5.74
C ARG A 25 10.50 5.43 -5.93
N SER A 26 9.72 5.06 -6.94
CA SER A 26 9.26 3.67 -7.11
C SER A 26 9.75 2.98 -8.37
N GLY A 27 10.28 3.73 -9.34
CA GLY A 27 10.55 3.25 -10.69
C GLY A 27 9.28 3.00 -11.52
N ALA A 28 8.09 3.21 -10.95
CA ALA A 28 6.83 3.10 -11.69
C ALA A 28 6.71 4.23 -12.72
N SER A 29 6.13 3.94 -13.87
CA SER A 29 5.88 4.94 -14.92
C SER A 29 4.37 5.17 -15.09
N PRO A 30 3.73 6.01 -14.25
CA PRO A 30 2.28 6.24 -14.30
C PRO A 30 1.79 6.75 -15.65
N MET A 31 2.62 7.53 -16.35
CA MET A 31 2.29 8.13 -17.65
C MET A 31 2.06 7.09 -18.77
N ARG A 32 2.54 5.85 -18.62
CA ARG A 32 2.28 4.75 -19.56
C ARG A 32 0.86 4.20 -19.47
N CYS A 33 0.09 4.56 -18.44
CA CYS A 33 -1.24 4.02 -18.22
C CYS A 33 -2.26 4.63 -19.18
N TYR A 34 -2.94 3.78 -19.97
CA TYR A 34 -4.04 4.17 -20.86
C TYR A 34 -5.43 3.87 -20.29
N GLN A 35 -5.56 3.68 -18.99
CA GLN A 35 -6.84 3.58 -18.27
C GLN A 35 -7.73 2.37 -18.66
N CYS A 36 -7.14 1.23 -18.97
CA CYS A 36 -7.88 0.00 -19.34
C CYS A 36 -8.64 -0.66 -18.17
N ALA A 37 -8.46 -0.20 -16.94
CA ALA A 37 -9.10 -0.66 -15.70
C ALA A 37 -8.86 -2.15 -15.32
N LYS A 38 -7.99 -2.89 -16.00
CA LYS A 38 -7.66 -4.31 -15.65
C LYS A 38 -7.12 -4.46 -14.23
N CYS A 39 -6.38 -3.46 -13.73
CA CYS A 39 -5.88 -3.43 -12.35
C CYS A 39 -7.03 -3.35 -11.33
N SER A 40 -8.10 -2.64 -11.66
CA SER A 40 -9.25 -2.45 -10.77
C SER A 40 -10.18 -3.63 -10.75
N SER A 41 -10.41 -4.28 -11.89
CA SER A 41 -11.27 -5.46 -11.97
C SER A 41 -10.76 -6.67 -11.18
N GLY A 42 -9.48 -6.71 -10.86
CA GLY A 42 -8.87 -7.78 -10.08
C GLY A 42 -8.43 -7.38 -8.68
N CYS A 43 -8.75 -6.17 -8.23
CA CYS A 43 -8.33 -5.68 -6.93
C CYS A 43 -9.29 -6.17 -5.83
N PRO A 44 -8.81 -6.90 -4.82
CA PRO A 44 -9.67 -7.46 -3.77
C PRO A 44 -10.29 -6.38 -2.86
N VAL A 45 -9.77 -5.17 -2.86
CA VAL A 45 -10.22 -4.08 -1.99
C VAL A 45 -10.89 -2.93 -2.76
N ALA A 46 -11.07 -3.06 -4.09
CA ALA A 46 -11.57 -1.97 -4.92
C ALA A 46 -12.99 -1.52 -4.56
N ASP A 47 -13.87 -2.45 -4.16
CA ASP A 47 -15.27 -2.15 -3.89
C ASP A 47 -15.49 -1.45 -2.54
N GLY A 48 -14.57 -1.62 -1.59
CA GLY A 48 -14.62 -0.97 -0.26
C GLY A 48 -13.80 0.30 -0.14
N ALA A 49 -13.10 0.70 -1.19
CA ALA A 49 -12.21 1.85 -1.20
C ALA A 49 -12.88 3.11 -1.77
N ASP A 50 -12.35 4.27 -1.41
CA ASP A 50 -12.78 5.57 -1.94
C ASP A 50 -12.39 5.76 -3.42
N ARG A 51 -11.34 5.08 -3.85
CA ARG A 51 -10.80 5.13 -5.21
C ARG A 51 -10.40 3.75 -5.68
N LYS A 52 -10.49 3.52 -6.98
CA LYS A 52 -9.99 2.29 -7.62
C LYS A 52 -8.55 2.47 -8.10
N PRO A 53 -7.78 1.39 -8.29
CA PRO A 53 -6.39 1.47 -8.75
C PRO A 53 -6.18 2.33 -9.99
N HIS A 54 -7.00 2.18 -11.04
CA HIS A 54 -6.85 2.95 -12.27
C HIS A 54 -7.16 4.45 -12.08
N GLU A 55 -8.12 4.78 -11.21
CA GLU A 55 -8.44 6.17 -10.86
C GLU A 55 -7.27 6.82 -10.13
N LEU A 56 -6.65 6.09 -9.18
CA LEU A 56 -5.46 6.58 -8.48
C LEU A 56 -4.32 6.89 -9.46
N VAL A 57 -4.07 5.99 -10.43
CA VAL A 57 -3.06 6.25 -11.47
C VAL A 57 -3.42 7.50 -12.28
N ARG A 58 -4.71 7.69 -12.62
CA ARG A 58 -5.16 8.89 -13.33
C ARG A 58 -4.94 10.17 -12.53
N MET A 59 -5.23 10.13 -11.23
CA MET A 59 -5.00 11.27 -10.35
C MET A 59 -3.51 11.61 -10.24
N VAL A 60 -2.62 10.62 -10.24
CA VAL A 60 -1.17 10.84 -10.32
C VAL A 60 -0.77 11.47 -11.65
N GLN A 61 -1.32 11.00 -12.79
CA GLN A 61 -1.09 11.60 -14.11
C GLN A 61 -1.53 13.06 -14.21
N THR A 62 -2.57 13.44 -13.47
CA THR A 62 -3.15 14.79 -13.48
C THR A 62 -2.74 15.65 -12.30
N ASP A 63 -1.65 15.25 -11.61
CA ASP A 63 -1.04 15.98 -10.48
C ASP A 63 -1.98 16.29 -9.29
N GLN A 64 -2.96 15.43 -9.06
CA GLN A 64 -3.92 15.56 -7.95
C GLN A 64 -3.28 15.20 -6.61
N ARG A 65 -2.14 15.83 -6.29
CA ARG A 65 -1.28 15.47 -5.15
C ARG A 65 -2.06 15.32 -3.84
N GLN A 66 -2.80 16.36 -3.45
CA GLN A 66 -3.50 16.36 -2.17
C GLN A 66 -4.55 15.24 -2.11
N ALA A 67 -5.34 15.07 -3.15
CA ALA A 67 -6.39 14.05 -3.21
C ALA A 67 -5.81 12.62 -3.21
N VAL A 68 -4.66 12.41 -3.86
CA VAL A 68 -3.95 11.12 -3.87
C VAL A 68 -3.39 10.81 -2.49
N LEU A 69 -2.67 11.75 -1.85
CA LEU A 69 -2.02 11.52 -0.57
C LEU A 69 -3.00 11.37 0.60
N THR A 70 -4.23 11.87 0.44
CA THR A 70 -5.32 11.71 1.42
C THR A 70 -6.27 10.57 1.08
N SER A 71 -6.09 9.85 -0.02
CA SER A 71 -6.93 8.71 -0.40
C SER A 71 -6.84 7.57 0.60
N ARG A 72 -8.00 7.00 0.95
CA ARG A 72 -8.07 5.81 1.80
C ARG A 72 -7.53 4.57 1.10
N PHE A 73 -7.60 4.54 -0.23
CA PHE A 73 -7.16 3.39 -1.01
C PHE A 73 -5.68 3.07 -0.82
N ILE A 74 -4.79 4.08 -0.73
CA ILE A 74 -3.37 3.82 -0.53
C ILE A 74 -3.10 3.04 0.76
N TRP A 75 -3.94 3.21 1.79
CA TRP A 75 -3.83 2.51 3.08
C TRP A 75 -4.62 1.21 3.13
N ALA A 76 -5.68 1.08 2.35
CA ALA A 76 -6.47 -0.15 2.23
C ALA A 76 -5.78 -1.22 1.36
N CYS A 77 -4.84 -0.82 0.50
CA CYS A 77 -4.14 -1.72 -0.39
C CYS A 77 -3.36 -2.80 0.38
N THR A 78 -3.60 -4.06 0.05
CA THR A 78 -2.99 -5.24 0.69
C THR A 78 -1.65 -5.65 0.06
N SER A 79 -1.12 -4.85 -0.87
CA SER A 79 0.15 -5.10 -1.58
C SER A 79 0.21 -6.50 -2.24
N CYS A 80 -0.93 -6.98 -2.77
CA CYS A 80 -1.02 -8.31 -3.39
C CYS A 80 -0.42 -8.40 -4.81
N HIS A 81 0.06 -7.29 -5.38
CA HIS A 81 0.67 -7.15 -6.71
C HIS A 81 -0.20 -7.57 -7.90
N THR A 82 -1.45 -7.95 -7.71
CA THR A 82 -2.37 -8.34 -8.79
C THR A 82 -2.52 -7.24 -9.86
N CYS A 83 -2.57 -5.98 -9.44
CA CYS A 83 -2.66 -4.83 -10.34
C CYS A 83 -1.42 -4.67 -11.23
N THR A 84 -0.22 -4.84 -10.68
CA THR A 84 1.05 -4.79 -11.40
C THR A 84 1.16 -5.95 -12.42
N THR A 85 0.83 -7.18 -11.99
CA THR A 85 0.90 -8.36 -12.85
C THR A 85 -0.07 -8.30 -14.03
N ARG A 86 -1.27 -7.73 -13.83
CA ARG A 86 -2.30 -7.62 -14.88
C ARG A 86 -2.13 -6.40 -15.79
N CYS A 87 -1.16 -5.53 -15.52
CA CYS A 87 -1.00 -4.30 -16.28
C CYS A 87 -0.36 -4.57 -17.66
N PRO A 88 -1.07 -4.30 -18.78
CA PRO A 88 -0.51 -4.53 -20.11
C PRO A 88 0.63 -3.54 -20.45
N GLN A 89 0.66 -2.38 -19.78
CA GLN A 89 1.71 -1.39 -19.92
C GLN A 89 2.83 -1.55 -18.90
N GLN A 90 2.81 -2.64 -18.12
CA GLN A 90 3.83 -2.94 -17.12
C GLN A 90 4.08 -1.79 -16.12
N VAL A 91 3.03 -1.07 -15.77
CA VAL A 91 3.10 -0.07 -14.70
C VAL A 91 3.15 -0.78 -13.36
N ASP A 92 4.18 -0.54 -12.56
CA ASP A 92 4.26 -1.08 -11.19
C ASP A 92 3.35 -0.27 -10.25
N ILE A 93 2.06 -0.61 -10.28
CA ILE A 93 1.04 0.08 -9.49
C ILE A 93 1.24 -0.19 -7.99
N ALA A 94 1.71 -1.37 -7.61
CA ALA A 94 1.97 -1.69 -6.21
C ALA A 94 3.13 -0.86 -5.66
N GLY A 95 4.24 -0.77 -6.37
CA GLY A 95 5.37 0.09 -6.02
C GLY A 95 5.00 1.57 -5.99
N MET A 96 4.14 2.02 -6.92
CA MET A 96 3.58 3.37 -6.90
C MET A 96 2.80 3.64 -5.60
N ILE A 97 1.95 2.71 -5.17
CA ILE A 97 1.17 2.87 -3.93
C ILE A 97 2.08 2.93 -2.70
N ASP A 98 3.15 2.16 -2.67
CA ASP A 98 4.10 2.21 -1.55
C ASP A 98 4.86 3.54 -1.51
N ALA A 99 5.25 4.10 -2.66
CA ALA A 99 5.81 5.45 -2.74
C ALA A 99 4.80 6.51 -2.25
N LEU A 100 3.54 6.41 -2.64
CA LEU A 100 2.49 7.33 -2.20
C LEU A 100 2.21 7.25 -0.69
N ARG A 101 2.29 6.06 -0.09
CA ARG A 101 2.21 5.90 1.38
C ARG A 101 3.35 6.64 2.09
N GLU A 102 4.56 6.48 1.57
CA GLU A 102 5.72 7.16 2.13
C GLU A 102 5.60 8.69 2.00
N MET A 103 5.16 9.17 0.84
CA MET A 103 4.91 10.60 0.61
C MET A 103 3.81 11.14 1.53
N SER A 104 2.70 10.40 1.70
CA SER A 104 1.61 10.75 2.61
C SER A 104 2.08 10.88 4.06
N ARG A 105 2.91 9.94 4.53
CA ARG A 105 3.50 10.00 5.87
C ARG A 105 4.38 11.23 6.06
N ARG A 106 5.25 11.53 5.09
CA ARG A 106 6.18 12.68 5.16
C ARG A 106 5.45 14.02 5.11
N ALA A 107 4.42 14.10 4.28
CA ALA A 107 3.62 15.33 4.15
C ALA A 107 2.77 15.60 5.39
N ALA A 108 2.76 14.73 6.41
CA ALA A 108 1.80 14.74 7.51
C ALA A 108 0.37 14.99 6.97
N ALA A 109 0.15 14.59 5.73
CA ALA A 109 -1.15 14.69 5.10
C ALA A 109 -2.12 13.98 6.04
N ALA A 110 -3.12 14.71 6.53
CA ALA A 110 -4.10 14.15 7.44
C ALA A 110 -4.67 12.91 6.75
N ALA A 111 -4.11 11.75 7.11
CA ALA A 111 -4.59 10.51 6.55
C ALA A 111 -6.08 10.46 6.87
N PRO A 112 -6.94 10.30 5.87
CA PRO A 112 -8.37 10.27 6.12
C PRO A 112 -8.57 9.16 7.13
N ALA A 113 -9.32 9.38 8.18
CA ALA A 113 -9.90 8.49 9.20
C ALA A 113 -9.54 6.97 9.13
N THR A 114 -8.37 6.60 8.60
CA THR A 114 -7.87 5.24 8.59
C THR A 114 -6.94 5.07 9.78
N ALA A 115 -7.27 4.12 10.62
CA ALA A 115 -6.44 3.79 11.77
C ALA A 115 -5.17 3.00 11.39
N VAL A 116 -4.97 2.69 10.10
CA VAL A 116 -3.86 1.86 9.59
C VAL A 116 -2.49 2.47 9.86
N PRO A 117 -2.21 3.76 9.57
CA PRO A 117 -0.92 4.35 9.90
C PRO A 117 -0.60 4.27 11.39
N VAL A 118 -1.58 4.58 12.25
CA VAL A 118 -1.44 4.51 13.71
C VAL A 118 -1.14 3.10 14.17
N PHE A 119 -1.82 2.11 13.60
CA PHE A 119 -1.57 0.70 13.88
C PHE A 119 -0.14 0.30 13.50
N ASN A 120 0.31 0.67 12.30
CA ASN A 120 1.65 0.35 11.81
C ASN A 120 2.74 0.96 12.70
N GLU A 121 2.57 2.20 13.16
CA GLU A 121 3.51 2.85 14.08
C GLU A 121 3.62 2.08 15.40
N ILE A 122 2.49 1.81 16.05
CA ILE A 122 2.47 1.08 17.33
C ILE A 122 3.05 -0.33 17.17
N PHE A 123 2.76 -0.98 16.03
CA PHE A 123 3.30 -2.29 15.71
C PHE A 123 4.82 -2.26 15.61
N LEU A 124 5.37 -1.32 14.86
CA LEU A 124 6.82 -1.17 14.69
C LEU A 124 7.51 -0.78 15.99
N ASP A 125 6.91 0.09 16.79
CA ASP A 125 7.41 0.46 18.12
C ASP A 125 7.48 -0.77 19.04
N ALA A 126 6.42 -1.59 19.03
CA ALA A 126 6.40 -2.82 19.83
C ALA A 126 7.51 -3.81 19.41
N VAL A 127 7.74 -3.96 18.09
CA VAL A 127 8.81 -4.80 17.55
C VAL A 127 10.19 -4.23 17.89
N ARG A 128 10.35 -2.91 17.79
CA ARG A 128 11.62 -2.25 18.15
C ARG A 128 11.97 -2.41 19.63
N GLU A 129 11.01 -2.22 20.52
CA GLU A 129 11.24 -2.27 21.97
C GLU A 129 11.45 -3.71 22.47
N ARG A 130 10.67 -4.67 21.98
CA ARG A 130 10.56 -6.02 22.54
C ARG A 130 11.15 -7.12 21.65
N GLY A 131 11.38 -6.83 20.36
CA GLY A 131 11.79 -7.81 19.36
C GLY A 131 10.65 -8.70 18.86
N ARG A 132 9.44 -8.53 19.39
CA ARG A 132 8.23 -9.24 19.00
C ARG A 132 6.99 -8.42 19.34
N ILE A 133 5.88 -8.79 18.74
CA ILE A 133 4.58 -8.19 19.06
C ILE A 133 4.13 -8.63 20.44
N PHE A 134 3.56 -7.69 21.17
CA PHE A 134 2.82 -7.93 22.40
C PHE A 134 1.36 -7.50 22.14
N GLU A 135 0.50 -8.48 21.94
CA GLU A 135 -0.85 -8.30 21.42
C GLU A 135 -1.70 -7.40 22.32
N LEU A 136 -1.66 -7.63 23.64
CA LEU A 136 -2.40 -6.81 24.60
C LEU A 136 -1.91 -5.36 24.59
N GLY A 137 -0.58 -5.15 24.58
CA GLY A 137 0.00 -3.81 24.50
C GLY A 137 -0.32 -3.10 23.20
N LEU A 138 -0.30 -3.83 22.08
CA LEU A 138 -0.68 -3.32 20.77
C LEU A 138 -2.14 -2.88 20.73
N MET A 139 -3.06 -3.72 21.23
CA MET A 139 -4.48 -3.39 21.29
C MET A 139 -4.75 -2.19 22.18
N LEU A 140 -4.15 -2.14 23.37
CA LEU A 140 -4.33 -1.04 24.30
C LEU A 140 -3.75 0.27 23.72
N GLY A 141 -2.54 0.25 23.19
CA GLY A 141 -1.90 1.41 22.55
C GLY A 141 -2.71 1.93 21.37
N PHE A 142 -3.24 1.02 20.55
CA PHE A 142 -4.09 1.38 19.41
C PHE A 142 -5.41 2.03 19.85
N LYS A 143 -6.10 1.45 20.82
CA LYS A 143 -7.34 2.00 21.36
C LYS A 143 -7.15 3.38 22.03
N LEU A 144 -6.06 3.55 22.76
CA LEU A 144 -5.71 4.83 23.38
C LEU A 144 -5.43 5.91 22.34
N ARG A 145 -4.61 5.60 21.30
CA ARG A 145 -4.29 6.57 20.25
C ARG A 145 -5.46 6.91 19.34
N THR A 146 -6.33 5.93 19.06
CA THR A 146 -7.52 6.14 18.22
C THR A 146 -8.72 6.66 18.98
N ARG A 147 -8.63 6.78 20.32
CA ARG A 147 -9.73 7.16 21.23
C ARG A 147 -10.98 6.25 21.13
N ARG A 148 -10.80 5.02 20.66
CA ARG A 148 -11.86 4.03 20.48
C ARG A 148 -11.85 2.99 21.59
N LEU A 149 -11.87 3.44 22.84
CA LEU A 149 -11.67 2.59 24.02
C LEU A 149 -12.71 1.51 24.19
N PHE A 150 -13.95 1.76 23.78
CA PHE A 150 -15.10 0.89 24.04
C PHE A 150 -15.51 0.00 22.85
N GLU A 151 -14.89 0.16 21.68
CA GLU A 151 -15.14 -0.76 20.57
C GLU A 151 -14.62 -2.16 20.91
N ASP A 152 -15.43 -3.21 20.67
CA ASP A 152 -15.08 -4.64 20.90
C ASP A 152 -14.64 -5.02 22.31
N VAL A 153 -14.98 -4.23 23.34
CA VAL A 153 -14.68 -4.56 24.75
C VAL A 153 -15.45 -5.80 25.20
N ASP A 154 -16.60 -6.06 24.62
CA ASP A 154 -17.44 -7.24 24.85
C ASP A 154 -16.71 -8.55 24.54
N LYS A 155 -15.78 -8.53 23.59
CA LYS A 155 -14.99 -9.70 23.16
C LYS A 155 -13.75 -9.94 24.03
N ALA A 156 -13.28 -8.92 24.75
CA ALA A 156 -12.04 -8.99 25.52
C ALA A 156 -12.06 -10.03 26.66
N PRO A 157 -13.15 -10.17 27.46
CA PRO A 157 -13.21 -11.16 28.53
C PRO A 157 -13.11 -12.59 27.99
N MET A 158 -13.78 -12.88 26.87
CA MET A 158 -13.74 -14.20 26.25
C MET A 158 -12.36 -14.55 25.70
N MET A 159 -11.63 -13.58 25.13
CA MET A 159 -10.27 -13.79 24.65
C MET A 159 -9.30 -14.02 25.81
N LEU A 160 -9.49 -13.33 26.93
CA LEU A 160 -8.70 -13.51 28.14
C LEU A 160 -8.90 -14.89 28.77
N LEU A 161 -10.19 -15.30 28.93
CA LEU A 161 -10.55 -16.62 29.45
C LEU A 161 -10.04 -17.78 28.58
N LYS A 162 -9.97 -17.60 27.28
CA LYS A 162 -9.42 -18.59 26.35
C LYS A 162 -7.87 -18.56 26.29
N GLY A 163 -7.19 -17.75 27.11
CA GLY A 163 -5.74 -17.65 27.14
C GLY A 163 -5.11 -17.12 25.85
N LYS A 164 -5.91 -16.46 24.99
CA LYS A 164 -5.43 -15.92 23.69
C LYS A 164 -4.71 -14.58 23.81
N LEU A 165 -4.81 -13.93 24.97
CA LEU A 165 -4.13 -12.68 25.28
C LEU A 165 -3.09 -12.91 26.35
N PRO A 166 -1.81 -13.10 26.02
CA PRO A 166 -0.76 -13.20 27.01
C PRO A 166 -0.62 -11.87 27.77
N LEU A 167 -0.70 -11.94 29.09
CA LEU A 167 -0.52 -10.77 29.97
C LEU A 167 0.93 -10.30 30.04
N SER A 168 1.87 -11.17 29.68
CA SER A 168 3.30 -10.88 29.68
C SER A 168 3.91 -11.31 28.35
N SER A 169 4.73 -10.44 27.79
CA SER A 169 5.52 -10.76 26.59
C SER A 169 7.00 -10.87 26.98
N PRO A 170 7.64 -12.02 26.76
CA PRO A 170 9.08 -12.13 26.93
C PRO A 170 9.77 -11.19 25.92
N ARG A 171 10.82 -10.51 26.36
CA ARG A 171 11.70 -9.75 25.48
C ARG A 171 12.62 -10.70 24.74
N VAL A 172 12.77 -10.46 23.43
CA VAL A 172 13.76 -11.20 22.63
C VAL A 172 15.14 -10.58 22.85
N ALA A 173 16.17 -11.40 22.94
CA ALA A 173 17.56 -10.96 23.04
C ALA A 173 17.98 -10.17 21.77
N GLY A 174 19.12 -9.47 21.83
CA GLY A 174 19.66 -8.73 20.68
C GLY A 174 19.07 -7.33 20.50
N LYS A 175 18.90 -6.57 21.59
CA LYS A 175 18.39 -5.20 21.52
C LYS A 175 19.29 -4.30 20.66
N ASP A 176 20.61 -4.41 20.82
CA ASP A 176 21.56 -3.54 20.12
C ASP A 176 21.53 -3.81 18.61
N GLU A 177 21.37 -5.06 18.20
CA GLU A 177 21.24 -5.44 16.80
C GLU A 177 19.93 -4.89 16.19
N ARG A 178 18.81 -4.96 16.93
CA ARG A 178 17.53 -4.35 16.50
C ARG A 178 17.65 -2.84 16.36
N ASP A 179 18.22 -2.16 17.35
CA ASP A 179 18.39 -0.71 17.31
C ASP A 179 19.29 -0.30 16.13
N ALA A 180 20.31 -1.08 15.81
CA ALA A 180 21.13 -0.89 14.62
C ALA A 180 20.34 -1.10 13.30
N LEU A 181 19.46 -2.11 13.24
CA LEU A 181 18.59 -2.34 12.08
C LEU A 181 17.63 -1.18 11.85
N PHE A 182 16.94 -0.75 12.91
CA PHE A 182 16.02 0.39 12.82
C PHE A 182 16.75 1.71 12.51
N GLY A 183 17.96 1.90 13.04
CA GLY A 183 18.82 3.04 12.73
C GLY A 183 19.21 3.08 11.26
N ARG A 184 19.63 1.96 10.68
CA ARG A 184 19.95 1.84 9.25
C ARG A 184 18.72 2.11 8.38
N ALA A 185 17.57 1.52 8.73
CA ALA A 185 16.34 1.75 7.99
C ALA A 185 15.93 3.24 8.00
N ALA A 186 16.08 3.92 9.14
CA ALA A 186 15.81 5.35 9.26
C ALA A 186 16.79 6.18 8.41
N ALA A 187 18.08 5.86 8.41
CA ALA A 187 19.09 6.52 7.58
C ALA A 187 18.80 6.36 6.09
N THR A 188 18.51 5.14 5.63
CA THR A 188 18.12 4.87 4.23
C THR A 188 16.89 5.65 3.82
N THR A 189 15.91 5.81 4.71
CA THR A 189 14.69 6.59 4.44
C THR A 189 15.01 8.09 4.32
N LEU A 190 15.96 8.59 5.10
CA LEU A 190 16.43 10.00 5.02
C LEU A 190 17.25 10.23 3.76
N GLU A 191 18.15 9.32 3.41
CA GLU A 191 18.99 9.40 2.20
C GLU A 191 18.17 9.27 0.92
N ALA A 192 17.17 8.39 0.86
CA ALA A 192 16.23 8.32 -0.25
C ALA A 192 15.39 9.61 -0.42
N GLY A 193 15.34 10.44 0.61
CA GLY A 193 14.76 11.79 0.54
C GLY A 193 15.74 12.87 0.07
N ALA A 194 17.04 12.60 0.16
CA ALA A 194 18.09 13.55 -0.17
C ALA A 194 18.90 13.16 -1.43
N ALA A 195 18.86 11.90 -1.84
CA ALA A 195 19.60 11.39 -2.99
C ALA A 195 18.67 10.60 -3.91
N THR A 196 17.95 11.30 -4.73
CA THR A 196 17.39 10.79 -5.98
C THR A 196 18.55 10.61 -6.97
N THR A 197 19.35 9.58 -6.82
CA THR A 197 20.21 9.08 -7.90
C THR A 197 20.89 7.76 -7.50
N LEU A 198 20.13 6.71 -7.29
CA LEU A 198 20.61 5.36 -7.50
C LEU A 198 19.54 4.62 -8.29
N ALA A 199 19.74 4.56 -9.60
CA ALA A 199 18.99 3.74 -10.51
C ALA A 199 18.97 2.31 -9.96
N ARG A 200 17.83 1.87 -9.43
CA ARG A 200 17.58 0.43 -9.30
C ARG A 200 17.79 -0.16 -10.69
N PRO A 201 18.65 -1.17 -10.85
CA PRO A 201 18.73 -1.85 -12.14
C PRO A 201 17.30 -2.24 -12.52
N ALA A 202 16.90 -1.89 -13.73
CA ALA A 202 15.64 -2.30 -14.30
C ALA A 202 15.49 -3.79 -14.01
N ALA A 203 14.43 -4.17 -13.27
CA ALA A 203 14.13 -5.57 -13.07
C ALA A 203 13.99 -6.15 -14.47
N THR A 204 14.97 -6.93 -14.88
CA THR A 204 14.92 -7.70 -16.13
C THR A 204 13.88 -8.78 -15.88
N THR A 205 12.62 -8.42 -16.03
CA THR A 205 11.54 -9.39 -16.05
C THR A 205 11.78 -10.22 -17.31
N PRO A 206 12.00 -11.54 -17.19
CA PRO A 206 12.10 -12.39 -18.39
C PRO A 206 10.82 -12.19 -19.19
N ALA A 207 10.97 -12.04 -20.49
CA ALA A 207 9.84 -11.92 -21.41
C ALA A 207 8.89 -13.08 -21.15
N PRO A 208 7.58 -12.85 -21.08
CA PRO A 208 6.62 -13.93 -20.95
C PRO A 208 6.83 -14.91 -22.12
N PRO A 209 6.76 -16.22 -21.89
CA PRO A 209 6.85 -17.19 -22.98
C PRO A 209 5.82 -16.82 -24.03
N ALA A 210 6.25 -16.85 -25.29
CA ALA A 210 5.39 -16.57 -26.43
C ALA A 210 4.11 -17.38 -26.32
N ALA A 211 2.95 -16.69 -26.33
CA ALA A 211 1.66 -17.34 -26.30
C ALA A 211 1.59 -18.29 -27.50
N THR A 212 1.60 -19.58 -27.23
CA THR A 212 1.36 -20.62 -28.24
C THR A 212 -0.08 -20.44 -28.68
N THR A 213 -0.27 -19.87 -29.84
CA THR A 213 -1.59 -19.77 -30.49
C THR A 213 -2.12 -21.18 -30.67
N PRO A 214 -3.27 -21.56 -30.11
CA PRO A 214 -3.85 -22.87 -30.38
C PRO A 214 -4.18 -22.95 -31.89
N ALA A 215 -3.76 -24.07 -32.52
CA ALA A 215 -4.06 -24.30 -33.88
C ALA A 215 -5.59 -24.33 -34.13
N PRO A 216 -6.09 -23.82 -35.27
CA PRO A 216 -7.50 -23.85 -35.57
C PRO A 216 -7.99 -25.31 -35.65
N PRO A 217 -9.23 -25.59 -35.22
CA PRO A 217 -9.80 -26.94 -35.30
C PRO A 217 -9.83 -27.38 -36.77
N ALA A 218 -9.37 -28.59 -37.01
CA ALA A 218 -9.43 -29.23 -38.32
C ALA A 218 -10.91 -29.39 -38.75
N ASP A 219 -11.26 -28.83 -39.90
CA ASP A 219 -12.55 -29.04 -40.52
C ASP A 219 -12.80 -30.53 -40.74
N GLY A 220 -13.71 -31.08 -39.96
CA GLY A 220 -14.24 -32.43 -40.19
C GLY A 220 -15.14 -32.41 -41.40
N GLY A 221 -14.58 -32.83 -42.54
CA GLY A 221 -15.34 -33.06 -43.76
C GLY A 221 -16.45 -34.08 -43.57
N SER A 222 -17.64 -33.69 -43.90
CA SER A 222 -18.84 -34.54 -44.05
C SER A 222 -18.67 -35.55 -45.14
N LYS A 223 -19.01 -36.76 -44.83
CA LYS A 223 -19.66 -37.70 -45.77
C LYS A 223 -20.85 -38.32 -45.05
#